data_17e6e4a3c7e25e12e92530848da8c0ad
#
_entry.id   17e6e4a3c7e25e12e92530848da8c0ad
#
_cell.length_a   1.000
_cell.length_b   1.000
_cell.length_c   1.000
_cell.angle_alpha   90.00
_cell.angle_beta   90.00
_cell.angle_gamma   90.00
#
_symmetry.space_group_name_H-M   'P 1'
#
loop_
_entity.id
_entity.type
_entity.pdbx_description
1 polymer ?
#
loop_
_entity_poly.entity_id
_entity_poly.type
_entity_poly.pdbx_seq_one_letter_code
_entity_poly.pdbx_strand_id
1 'polypeptide(L)'
;MEASDSAAVRPAMAAAQIRALLPSRGPFRFPAPYGTEGVRLTNAADCGGADCVDHVGYTYWRNTNNHVGSDTMLVFLGLDRARGGGGPTLLRYNKVTDEVAVVGPLFDPSTSYSWNSGEGWYFSATRPSTLYLHDGPALRRYDVLTHAMSTVFDVRQTFGEGKSVWQAHSSDDDRVHSATLAVRGETQQSLGCLVYIEDRQQFSYFPRTGDFDECQIDKSGRWLLIKEQVDGLQGDDNVVVDLQTGIQRVLLDEDGAGGHSDNGYGYTVAADNWNREPNAFRLWKFGDDPLRGSLVYRGTSWFVDAPGHVSHANARPGAPAEEQYVCGAGANAAAASRANEVVCFRLDGSGHVLVVAPVMTDLQAAGGGDDYSKAPMGNLDVTGQYFIWTSNMGGPRLDAFIVKIPAQLLPMAVHPTARVMHAGPPRGRS
;
A
#
# COMPACT_ATOMS: atom_id res chain seq x y z
N MET A 1 12.92 -2.90 -19.48
CA MET A 1 12.38 -1.74 -18.76
C MET A 1 11.88 -0.74 -19.78
N GLU A 2 10.65 -0.33 -19.64
CA GLU A 2 10.03 0.60 -20.54
C GLU A 2 9.48 1.76 -19.72
N ALA A 3 10.08 2.93 -19.88
CA ALA A 3 9.52 4.17 -19.35
C ALA A 3 8.66 4.76 -20.47
N SER A 4 7.34 4.60 -20.41
CA SER A 4 6.44 5.12 -21.43
C SER A 4 5.03 5.29 -20.88
N ASP A 5 4.32 6.23 -21.45
CA ASP A 5 2.88 6.41 -21.35
C ASP A 5 2.11 5.46 -22.28
N SER A 6 2.82 4.59 -23.03
CA SER A 6 2.20 3.72 -24.02
C SER A 6 1.20 2.76 -23.39
N ALA A 7 0.06 2.62 -24.04
CA ALA A 7 -0.99 1.66 -23.70
C ALA A 7 -0.65 0.25 -24.21
N ALA A 8 0.60 -0.18 -24.12
CA ALA A 8 0.99 -1.48 -24.62
C ALA A 8 0.26 -2.61 -23.90
N VAL A 9 -0.27 -3.54 -24.67
CA VAL A 9 -0.92 -4.74 -24.18
C VAL A 9 0.09 -5.88 -24.24
N ARG A 10 0.31 -6.54 -23.09
CA ARG A 10 1.15 -7.73 -23.01
C ARG A 10 0.35 -8.90 -22.49
N PRO A 11 0.49 -10.07 -23.11
CA PRO A 11 -0.11 -11.28 -22.55
C PRO A 11 0.53 -11.60 -21.20
N ALA A 12 -0.23 -12.18 -20.29
CA ALA A 12 0.29 -12.76 -19.07
C ALA A 12 1.36 -13.81 -19.40
N MET A 13 2.37 -13.94 -18.57
CA MET A 13 3.39 -14.97 -18.75
C MET A 13 2.77 -16.34 -18.57
N ALA A 14 3.05 -17.27 -19.51
CA ALA A 14 2.58 -18.65 -19.37
C ALA A 14 3.25 -19.34 -18.17
N ALA A 15 2.50 -20.18 -17.45
CA ALA A 15 2.99 -20.89 -16.26
C ALA A 15 4.28 -21.70 -16.51
N ALA A 16 4.48 -22.24 -17.72
CA ALA A 16 5.72 -22.92 -18.10
C ALA A 16 6.92 -21.97 -18.17
N GLN A 17 6.73 -20.75 -18.66
CA GLN A 17 7.78 -19.73 -18.73
C GLN A 17 8.14 -19.26 -17.31
N ILE A 18 7.13 -19.05 -16.46
CA ILE A 18 7.34 -18.65 -15.06
C ILE A 18 8.14 -19.75 -14.32
N ARG A 19 7.75 -21.01 -14.45
CA ARG A 19 8.49 -22.13 -13.82
C ARG A 19 9.94 -22.27 -14.31
N ALA A 20 10.21 -21.98 -15.57
CA ALA A 20 11.57 -22.00 -16.11
C ALA A 20 12.43 -20.83 -15.63
N LEU A 21 11.80 -19.72 -15.31
CA LEU A 21 12.44 -18.48 -14.85
C LEU A 21 12.83 -18.53 -13.38
N LEU A 22 11.94 -19.05 -12.52
CA LEU A 22 12.04 -18.88 -11.09
C LEU A 22 12.96 -19.89 -10.40
N PRO A 23 13.89 -19.43 -9.54
CA PRO A 23 14.62 -20.30 -8.62
C PRO A 23 13.67 -20.84 -7.53
N SER A 24 14.14 -21.79 -6.75
CA SER A 24 13.42 -22.24 -5.55
C SER A 24 13.24 -21.11 -4.52
N ARG A 25 14.26 -20.28 -4.34
CA ARG A 25 14.31 -19.03 -3.56
C ARG A 25 15.52 -18.21 -4.03
N GLY A 26 15.44 -16.88 -3.89
CA GLY A 26 16.55 -16.00 -4.21
C GLY A 26 16.39 -15.25 -5.53
N PRO A 27 17.48 -14.67 -6.06
CA PRO A 27 17.45 -13.74 -7.15
C PRO A 27 17.17 -14.41 -8.51
N PHE A 28 16.53 -13.65 -9.38
CA PHE A 28 16.32 -13.95 -10.79
C PHE A 28 16.21 -12.67 -11.60
N ARG A 29 16.19 -12.76 -12.92
CA ARG A 29 16.02 -11.58 -13.79
C ARG A 29 14.85 -11.79 -14.72
N PHE A 30 13.93 -10.84 -14.73
CA PHE A 30 12.82 -10.85 -15.68
C PHE A 30 13.33 -10.72 -17.12
N PRO A 31 12.72 -11.42 -18.09
CA PRO A 31 13.10 -11.30 -19.49
C PRO A 31 12.75 -9.91 -20.06
N ALA A 32 13.23 -9.61 -21.25
CA ALA A 32 12.80 -8.44 -21.99
C ALA A 32 11.25 -8.46 -22.16
N PRO A 33 10.57 -7.32 -22.11
CA PRO A 33 11.14 -5.96 -22.10
C PRO A 33 11.52 -5.44 -20.69
N TYR A 34 11.23 -6.17 -19.61
CA TYR A 34 11.45 -5.70 -18.25
C TYR A 34 12.94 -5.61 -17.89
N GLY A 35 13.65 -6.73 -17.93
CA GLY A 35 15.08 -6.80 -17.62
C GLY A 35 15.43 -6.42 -16.18
N THR A 36 14.46 -6.34 -15.29
CA THR A 36 14.61 -6.00 -13.87
C THR A 36 15.04 -7.20 -13.05
N GLU A 37 15.62 -6.93 -11.89
CA GLU A 37 16.00 -7.97 -10.92
C GLU A 37 14.88 -8.23 -9.95
N GLY A 38 14.48 -9.50 -9.84
CA GLY A 38 13.50 -9.99 -8.89
C GLY A 38 14.12 -10.93 -7.88
N VAL A 39 13.45 -11.10 -6.74
CA VAL A 39 13.84 -12.04 -5.70
C VAL A 39 12.60 -12.80 -5.26
N ARG A 40 12.65 -14.14 -5.31
CA ARG A 40 11.61 -14.99 -4.74
C ARG A 40 11.86 -15.16 -3.26
N LEU A 41 10.92 -14.75 -2.41
CA LEU A 41 11.05 -14.75 -0.96
C LEU A 41 10.64 -16.06 -0.32
N THR A 42 9.57 -16.68 -0.83
CA THR A 42 8.99 -17.93 -0.28
C THR A 42 9.03 -19.07 -1.27
N ASN A 43 8.84 -20.26 -0.77
CA ASN A 43 8.65 -21.47 -1.57
C ASN A 43 7.80 -22.51 -0.82
N ALA A 44 7.53 -23.66 -1.46
CA ALA A 44 6.69 -24.70 -0.89
C ALA A 44 7.19 -25.23 0.46
N ALA A 45 8.51 -25.25 0.70
CA ALA A 45 9.06 -25.77 1.95
C ALA A 45 8.67 -24.93 3.18
N ASP A 46 8.38 -23.65 3.00
CA ASP A 46 7.90 -22.77 4.09
C ASP A 46 6.51 -23.17 4.59
N CYS A 47 5.78 -23.91 3.76
CA CYS A 47 4.41 -24.34 3.97
C CYS A 47 4.28 -25.87 4.10
N GLY A 48 5.36 -26.58 4.42
CA GLY A 48 5.32 -28.06 4.46
C GLY A 48 4.97 -28.72 3.13
N GLY A 49 5.17 -28.04 2.02
CA GLY A 49 4.85 -28.49 0.66
C GLY A 49 3.49 -28.01 0.13
N ALA A 50 2.69 -27.35 0.95
CA ALA A 50 1.35 -26.85 0.61
C ALA A 50 1.37 -25.35 0.17
N ASP A 51 0.17 -24.80 -0.02
CA ASP A 51 -0.09 -23.37 -0.21
C ASP A 51 -0.50 -22.77 1.13
N CYS A 52 0.34 -21.93 1.73
CA CYS A 52 0.05 -21.27 3.00
C CYS A 52 0.38 -19.78 3.01
N VAL A 53 0.96 -19.25 1.94
CA VAL A 53 1.27 -17.83 1.88
C VAL A 53 -0.03 -17.06 1.73
N ASP A 54 -0.26 -16.13 2.65
CA ASP A 54 -1.30 -15.12 2.50
C ASP A 54 -0.77 -13.97 1.63
N HIS A 55 -1.67 -13.21 1.01
CA HIS A 55 -1.26 -12.03 0.27
C HIS A 55 -0.53 -11.05 1.20
N VAL A 56 0.38 -10.26 0.64
CA VAL A 56 0.97 -9.12 1.34
C VAL A 56 -0.14 -8.13 1.72
N GLY A 57 0.04 -7.38 2.78
CA GLY A 57 -0.94 -6.41 3.24
C GLY A 57 -1.31 -5.40 2.16
N TYR A 58 -2.43 -4.73 2.36
CA TYR A 58 -2.81 -3.59 1.54
C TYR A 58 -1.65 -2.59 1.47
N THR A 59 -1.61 -1.86 0.41
CA THR A 59 -0.51 -0.99 -0.02
C THR A 59 0.02 -0.02 1.02
N TYR A 60 -0.80 0.42 1.94
CA TYR A 60 -0.43 1.33 3.03
C TYR A 60 0.02 0.63 4.31
N TRP A 61 -0.17 -0.69 4.44
CA TRP A 61 0.37 -1.50 5.54
C TRP A 61 1.65 -2.21 5.12
N ARG A 62 2.77 -1.58 5.43
CA ARG A 62 4.09 -2.00 4.94
C ARG A 62 4.53 -3.34 5.51
N ASN A 63 4.77 -4.30 4.65
CA ASN A 63 5.39 -5.58 5.00
C ASN A 63 6.91 -5.47 5.18
N THR A 64 7.53 -4.41 4.66
CA THR A 64 8.97 -4.16 4.75
C THR A 64 9.29 -3.09 5.77
N ASN A 65 10.40 -3.26 6.52
CA ASN A 65 10.83 -2.28 7.51
C ASN A 65 11.51 -1.05 6.88
N ASN A 66 11.76 -0.02 7.69
CA ASN A 66 12.71 1.01 7.29
C ASN A 66 14.13 0.42 7.35
N HIS A 67 14.71 0.20 6.18
CA HIS A 67 16.04 -0.39 6.01
C HIS A 67 17.07 0.61 5.46
N VAL A 68 16.77 1.90 5.57
CA VAL A 68 17.68 2.97 5.13
C VAL A 68 19.00 2.87 5.89
N GLY A 69 20.11 2.86 5.15
CA GLY A 69 21.45 2.75 5.72
C GLY A 69 21.85 1.33 6.17
N SER A 70 21.01 0.31 5.96
CA SER A 70 21.31 -1.09 6.24
C SER A 70 21.43 -1.91 4.96
N ASP A 71 22.33 -2.88 4.93
CA ASP A 71 22.38 -3.89 3.88
C ASP A 71 21.24 -4.92 3.99
N THR A 72 20.49 -4.88 5.08
CA THR A 72 19.45 -5.84 5.39
C THR A 72 18.09 -5.17 5.44
N MET A 73 17.10 -5.79 4.76
CA MET A 73 15.68 -5.50 4.85
C MET A 73 14.99 -6.64 5.60
N LEU A 74 14.12 -6.28 6.54
CA LEU A 74 13.22 -7.21 7.21
C LEU A 74 11.87 -7.18 6.50
N VAL A 75 11.31 -8.37 6.30
CA VAL A 75 10.00 -8.55 5.65
C VAL A 75 9.19 -9.50 6.53
N PHE A 76 7.94 -9.18 6.81
CA PHE A 76 7.03 -10.14 7.41
C PHE A 76 5.96 -10.58 6.42
N LEU A 77 5.57 -11.84 6.51
CA LEU A 77 4.55 -12.46 5.67
C LEU A 77 3.65 -13.36 6.53
N GLY A 78 2.37 -13.42 6.19
CA GLY A 78 1.46 -14.41 6.73
C GLY A 78 1.72 -15.77 6.10
N LEU A 79 2.05 -16.76 6.92
CA LEU A 79 2.08 -18.16 6.52
C LEU A 79 1.01 -18.91 7.33
N ASP A 80 -0.15 -19.10 6.72
CA ASP A 80 -1.33 -19.62 7.39
C ASP A 80 -1.08 -20.99 8.08
N ARG A 81 -1.25 -21.00 9.39
CA ARG A 81 -1.03 -22.21 10.19
C ARG A 81 -2.00 -23.35 9.85
N ALA A 82 -3.23 -23.02 9.49
CA ALA A 82 -4.23 -24.02 9.10
C ALA A 82 -3.85 -24.72 7.79
N ARG A 83 -3.01 -24.08 6.97
CA ARG A 83 -2.49 -24.60 5.70
C ARG A 83 -1.03 -25.07 5.78
N GLY A 84 -0.49 -25.26 7.00
CA GLY A 84 0.85 -25.81 7.22
C GLY A 84 1.96 -24.77 7.41
N GLY A 85 1.62 -23.49 7.47
CA GLY A 85 2.58 -22.40 7.70
C GLY A 85 2.90 -22.17 9.17
N GLY A 86 3.87 -21.28 9.43
CA GLY A 86 4.32 -20.91 10.78
C GLY A 86 3.52 -19.80 11.44
N GLY A 87 2.52 -19.23 10.77
CA GLY A 87 1.88 -17.96 11.15
C GLY A 87 2.63 -16.76 10.60
N PRO A 88 2.43 -15.55 11.14
CA PRO A 88 3.22 -14.38 10.76
C PRO A 88 4.71 -14.66 10.93
N THR A 89 5.44 -14.63 9.83
CA THR A 89 6.84 -15.09 9.75
C THR A 89 7.74 -13.95 9.29
N LEU A 90 8.87 -13.78 9.98
CA LEU A 90 9.90 -12.80 9.63
C LEU A 90 10.92 -13.43 8.67
N LEU A 91 11.20 -12.70 7.60
CA LEU A 91 12.28 -12.98 6.67
C LEU A 91 13.31 -11.86 6.71
N ARG A 92 14.53 -12.19 6.36
CA ARG A 92 15.63 -11.23 6.18
C ARG A 92 16.13 -11.33 4.75
N TYR A 93 16.13 -10.22 4.06
CA TYR A 93 16.68 -10.07 2.73
C TYR A 93 17.96 -9.22 2.78
N ASN A 94 19.06 -9.75 2.26
CA ASN A 94 20.32 -9.02 2.10
C ASN A 94 20.33 -8.33 0.73
N LYS A 95 20.37 -7.00 0.72
CA LYS A 95 20.29 -6.18 -0.50
C LYS A 95 21.55 -6.22 -1.36
N VAL A 96 22.66 -6.68 -0.81
CA VAL A 96 23.98 -6.75 -1.49
C VAL A 96 24.17 -8.11 -2.15
N THR A 97 23.81 -9.20 -1.44
CA THR A 97 24.01 -10.57 -1.94
C THR A 97 22.75 -11.19 -2.54
N ASP A 98 21.60 -10.53 -2.39
CA ASP A 98 20.27 -11.02 -2.76
C ASP A 98 19.85 -12.32 -2.02
N GLU A 99 20.50 -12.63 -0.93
CA GLU A 99 20.16 -13.79 -0.10
C GLU A 99 18.91 -13.53 0.74
N VAL A 100 18.06 -14.54 0.81
CA VAL A 100 16.85 -14.55 1.65
C VAL A 100 16.98 -15.63 2.71
N ALA A 101 16.86 -15.23 3.98
CA ALA A 101 16.82 -16.15 5.11
C ALA A 101 15.47 -16.05 5.83
N VAL A 102 14.87 -17.19 6.14
CA VAL A 102 13.73 -17.26 7.04
C VAL A 102 14.27 -17.15 8.47
N VAL A 103 13.84 -16.09 9.18
CA VAL A 103 14.21 -15.89 10.59
C VAL A 103 13.35 -16.76 11.48
N GLY A 104 12.06 -16.84 11.20
CA GLY A 104 11.10 -17.68 11.92
C GLY A 104 9.78 -16.96 12.20
N PRO A 105 8.84 -17.66 12.87
CA PRO A 105 7.58 -17.06 13.30
C PRO A 105 7.80 -15.87 14.21
N LEU A 106 7.02 -14.82 14.02
CA LEU A 106 7.04 -13.63 14.89
C LEU A 106 6.53 -13.92 16.30
N PHE A 107 5.64 -14.90 16.43
CA PHE A 107 4.99 -15.25 17.68
C PHE A 107 5.02 -16.76 17.94
N ASP A 108 5.06 -17.12 19.20
CA ASP A 108 4.90 -18.50 19.62
C ASP A 108 3.55 -19.04 19.12
N PRO A 109 3.49 -20.30 18.61
CA PRO A 109 2.26 -20.91 18.12
C PRO A 109 1.11 -20.94 19.14
N SER A 110 1.40 -20.88 20.43
CA SER A 110 0.39 -20.85 21.51
C SER A 110 -0.29 -19.49 21.66
N THR A 111 0.22 -18.43 21.03
CA THR A 111 -0.39 -17.09 21.11
C THR A 111 -1.60 -16.98 20.18
N SER A 112 -2.55 -16.10 20.55
CA SER A 112 -3.74 -15.81 19.77
C SER A 112 -3.49 -14.82 18.61
N TYR A 113 -2.28 -14.34 18.44
CA TYR A 113 -1.97 -13.39 17.38
C TYR A 113 -2.11 -14.05 16.01
N SER A 114 -3.04 -13.55 15.24
CA SER A 114 -3.27 -13.95 13.86
C SER A 114 -3.23 -12.73 12.97
N TRP A 115 -2.76 -12.90 11.77
CA TRP A 115 -2.87 -11.90 10.74
C TRP A 115 -4.16 -12.14 9.97
N ASN A 116 -5.07 -11.19 10.09
CA ASN A 116 -6.34 -11.25 9.37
C ASN A 116 -6.19 -10.43 8.09
N SER A 117 -5.97 -11.09 6.97
CA SER A 117 -5.85 -10.50 5.63
C SER A 117 -4.70 -9.48 5.45
N GLY A 118 -3.76 -9.41 6.39
CA GLY A 118 -2.67 -8.41 6.36
C GLY A 118 -3.10 -6.99 6.72
N GLU A 119 -4.34 -6.78 7.15
CA GLU A 119 -4.86 -5.48 7.50
C GLU A 119 -4.44 -5.05 8.90
N GLY A 120 -3.94 -3.81 9.03
CA GLY A 120 -3.61 -3.19 10.31
C GLY A 120 -2.33 -3.70 10.98
N TRP A 121 -1.50 -4.48 10.27
CA TRP A 121 -0.15 -4.83 10.73
C TRP A 121 0.87 -4.23 9.77
N TYR A 122 1.83 -3.49 10.27
CA TYR A 122 2.79 -2.78 9.43
C TYR A 122 4.06 -2.42 10.19
N PHE A 123 5.18 -2.37 9.49
CA PHE A 123 6.40 -1.81 10.03
C PHE A 123 6.30 -0.29 10.18
N SER A 124 6.90 0.23 11.25
CA SER A 124 7.15 1.65 11.42
C SER A 124 7.91 2.24 10.22
N ALA A 125 7.59 3.47 9.84
CA ALA A 125 8.33 4.20 8.80
C ALA A 125 9.71 4.65 9.26
N THR A 126 9.93 4.75 10.59
CA THR A 126 11.15 5.34 11.16
C THR A 126 11.95 4.37 12.00
N ARG A 127 11.32 3.42 12.70
CA ARG A 127 11.95 2.47 13.62
C ARG A 127 12.17 1.10 12.99
N PRO A 128 13.39 0.72 12.59
CA PRO A 128 13.66 -0.45 11.75
C PRO A 128 13.17 -1.80 12.28
N SER A 129 13.11 -1.99 13.61
CA SER A 129 12.66 -3.24 14.21
C SER A 129 11.24 -3.22 14.75
N THR A 130 10.53 -2.10 14.62
CA THR A 130 9.20 -1.92 15.19
C THR A 130 8.10 -2.32 14.22
N LEU A 131 7.26 -3.27 14.62
CA LEU A 131 6.02 -3.66 13.97
C LEU A 131 4.83 -3.16 14.81
N TYR A 132 3.88 -2.50 14.18
CA TYR A 132 2.58 -2.20 14.77
C TYR A 132 1.60 -3.31 14.45
N LEU A 133 0.76 -3.65 15.42
CA LEU A 133 -0.32 -4.62 15.25
C LEU A 133 -1.49 -4.29 16.18
N HIS A 134 -2.69 -4.49 15.71
CA HIS A 134 -3.89 -4.43 16.56
C HIS A 134 -4.11 -5.76 17.27
N ASP A 135 -4.58 -5.69 18.51
CA ASP A 135 -4.84 -6.84 19.37
C ASP A 135 -6.13 -6.58 20.17
N GLY A 136 -7.27 -6.96 19.61
CA GLY A 136 -8.58 -6.69 20.21
C GLY A 136 -8.75 -5.19 20.51
N PRO A 137 -8.78 -4.77 21.80
CA PRO A 137 -8.99 -3.36 22.17
C PRO A 137 -7.75 -2.47 22.02
N ALA A 138 -6.60 -3.00 21.65
CA ALA A 138 -5.33 -2.28 21.75
C ALA A 138 -4.58 -2.21 20.43
N LEU A 139 -3.86 -1.11 20.22
CA LEU A 139 -2.74 -1.03 19.30
C LEU A 139 -1.46 -1.37 20.06
N ARG A 140 -0.70 -2.31 19.54
CA ARG A 140 0.57 -2.78 20.11
C ARG A 140 1.73 -2.33 19.26
N ARG A 141 2.86 -2.12 19.92
CA ARG A 141 4.18 -1.93 19.31
C ARG A 141 5.03 -3.13 19.69
N TYR A 142 5.55 -3.85 18.70
CA TYR A 142 6.34 -5.07 18.86
C TYR A 142 7.71 -4.89 18.21
N ASP A 143 8.77 -5.12 18.96
CA ASP A 143 10.12 -5.17 18.41
C ASP A 143 10.42 -6.59 17.93
N VAL A 144 10.57 -6.76 16.61
CA VAL A 144 10.72 -8.07 15.96
C VAL A 144 12.07 -8.74 16.21
N LEU A 145 13.06 -8.02 16.77
CA LEU A 145 14.39 -8.56 17.07
C LEU A 145 14.53 -8.95 18.54
N THR A 146 13.95 -8.16 19.44
CA THR A 146 14.02 -8.40 20.90
C THR A 146 12.80 -9.11 21.45
N HIS A 147 11.73 -9.22 20.63
CA HIS A 147 10.41 -9.74 20.99
C HIS A 147 9.71 -8.96 22.12
N ALA A 148 10.16 -7.73 22.38
CA ALA A 148 9.53 -6.85 23.36
C ALA A 148 8.23 -6.27 22.80
N MET A 149 7.16 -6.35 23.59
CA MET A 149 5.84 -5.80 23.26
C MET A 149 5.45 -4.70 24.24
N SER A 150 4.89 -3.61 23.72
CA SER A 150 4.31 -2.53 24.50
C SER A 150 2.98 -2.10 23.93
N THR A 151 2.15 -1.48 24.77
CA THR A 151 0.84 -0.94 24.35
C THR A 151 1.03 0.51 23.96
N VAL A 152 0.55 0.87 22.76
CA VAL A 152 0.44 2.27 22.31
C VAL A 152 -0.79 2.88 22.95
N PHE A 153 -1.95 2.26 22.77
CA PHE A 153 -3.20 2.63 23.44
C PHE A 153 -4.11 1.41 23.65
N ASP A 154 -5.06 1.56 24.56
CA ASP A 154 -6.11 0.59 24.81
C ASP A 154 -7.45 1.34 24.93
N VAL A 155 -8.40 1.04 24.04
CA VAL A 155 -9.66 1.78 23.95
C VAL A 155 -10.62 1.51 25.12
N ARG A 156 -10.40 0.44 25.89
CA ARG A 156 -11.24 0.12 27.05
C ARG A 156 -11.27 1.23 28.09
N GLN A 157 -10.14 1.92 28.26
CA GLN A 157 -10.04 3.00 29.24
C GLN A 157 -10.98 4.18 28.93
N THR A 158 -11.28 4.41 27.66
CA THR A 158 -12.10 5.55 27.22
C THR A 158 -13.48 5.12 26.75
N PHE A 159 -13.58 3.98 26.06
CA PHE A 159 -14.82 3.54 25.39
C PHE A 159 -15.48 2.33 26.08
N GLY A 160 -14.88 1.83 27.14
CA GLY A 160 -15.41 0.70 27.92
C GLY A 160 -15.12 -0.66 27.30
N GLU A 161 -15.52 -1.70 28.06
CA GLU A 161 -15.38 -3.10 27.60
C GLU A 161 -16.27 -3.38 26.40
N GLY A 162 -15.95 -4.45 25.65
CA GLY A 162 -16.72 -4.86 24.47
C GLY A 162 -16.38 -4.07 23.22
N LYS A 163 -15.30 -3.29 23.22
CA LYS A 163 -14.79 -2.59 22.05
C LYS A 163 -13.49 -3.22 21.55
N SER A 164 -13.25 -3.09 20.25
CA SER A 164 -12.01 -3.49 19.57
C SER A 164 -11.58 -2.41 18.59
N VAL A 165 -10.34 -2.50 18.14
CA VAL A 165 -9.78 -1.67 17.08
C VAL A 165 -9.24 -2.55 15.98
N TRP A 166 -9.31 -2.05 14.75
CA TRP A 166 -8.74 -2.69 13.59
C TRP A 166 -8.37 -1.64 12.52
N GLN A 167 -7.76 -2.04 11.42
CA GLN A 167 -7.32 -1.13 10.36
C GLN A 167 -6.52 0.06 10.91
N ALA A 168 -5.55 -0.23 11.78
CA ALA A 168 -4.75 0.82 12.38
C ALA A 168 -3.72 1.40 11.39
N HIS A 169 -3.49 2.71 11.48
CA HIS A 169 -2.47 3.43 10.73
C HIS A 169 -1.66 4.33 11.66
N SER A 170 -0.45 4.67 11.26
CA SER A 170 0.40 5.62 11.98
C SER A 170 0.97 6.67 11.04
N SER A 171 1.11 7.90 11.56
CA SER A 171 1.98 8.90 10.94
C SER A 171 3.41 8.37 10.82
N ASP A 172 4.20 8.89 9.88
CA ASP A 172 5.56 8.40 9.65
C ASP A 172 6.51 8.68 10.84
N ASP A 173 6.19 9.65 11.70
CA ASP A 173 6.93 9.91 12.95
C ASP A 173 6.48 9.06 14.15
N ASP A 174 5.53 8.14 13.93
CA ASP A 174 4.96 7.25 14.95
C ASP A 174 4.26 7.95 16.14
N ARG A 175 3.75 9.19 15.97
CA ARG A 175 3.16 9.96 17.07
C ARG A 175 1.64 10.04 17.03
N VAL A 176 1.06 9.91 15.85
CA VAL A 176 -0.38 9.98 15.65
C VAL A 176 -0.83 8.69 15.00
N HIS A 177 -1.85 8.07 15.60
CA HIS A 177 -2.39 6.81 15.13
C HIS A 177 -3.87 6.95 14.88
N SER A 178 -4.37 6.39 13.79
CA SER A 178 -5.79 6.21 13.56
C SER A 178 -6.16 4.72 13.60
N ALA A 179 -7.41 4.43 13.90
CA ALA A 179 -7.96 3.08 13.82
C ALA A 179 -9.48 3.14 13.71
N THR A 180 -10.07 2.10 13.14
CA THR A 180 -11.51 1.86 13.20
C THR A 180 -11.87 1.32 14.57
N LEU A 181 -12.81 1.98 15.27
CA LEU A 181 -13.45 1.47 16.50
C LEU A 181 -14.60 0.56 16.10
N ALA A 182 -14.67 -0.63 16.66
CA ALA A 182 -15.71 -1.60 16.38
C ALA A 182 -16.25 -2.26 17.65
N VAL A 183 -17.37 -2.95 17.55
CA VAL A 183 -17.86 -3.84 18.61
C VAL A 183 -17.03 -5.11 18.60
N ARG A 184 -16.54 -5.52 19.77
CA ARG A 184 -15.69 -6.69 19.92
C ARG A 184 -16.40 -7.97 19.50
N GLY A 185 -15.78 -8.74 18.61
CA GLY A 185 -16.30 -10.00 18.10
C GLY A 185 -17.28 -9.87 16.93
N GLU A 186 -17.68 -8.65 16.58
CA GLU A 186 -18.51 -8.34 15.41
C GLU A 186 -17.70 -7.45 14.47
N THR A 187 -16.90 -8.04 13.60
CA THR A 187 -16.00 -7.32 12.69
C THR A 187 -16.72 -6.40 11.70
N GLN A 188 -18.02 -6.60 11.53
CA GLN A 188 -18.85 -5.81 10.61
C GLN A 188 -19.53 -4.60 11.28
N GLN A 189 -19.45 -4.45 12.60
CA GLN A 189 -20.10 -3.33 13.30
C GLN A 189 -19.08 -2.26 13.67
N SER A 190 -18.65 -1.50 12.68
CA SER A 190 -17.82 -0.31 12.89
C SER A 190 -18.63 0.81 13.56
N LEU A 191 -17.97 1.56 14.44
CA LEU A 191 -18.56 2.66 15.20
C LEU A 191 -18.01 4.03 14.78
N GLY A 192 -16.94 4.04 14.01
CA GLY A 192 -16.28 5.25 13.51
C GLY A 192 -14.77 5.26 13.69
N CYS A 193 -14.20 6.42 13.50
CA CYS A 193 -12.77 6.65 13.53
C CYS A 193 -12.25 7.08 14.88
N LEU A 194 -11.12 6.50 15.29
CA LEU A 194 -10.31 6.99 16.40
C LEU A 194 -9.04 7.63 15.88
N VAL A 195 -8.60 8.69 16.53
CA VAL A 195 -7.24 9.23 16.41
C VAL A 195 -6.65 9.29 17.82
N TYR A 196 -5.47 8.70 18.01
CA TYR A 196 -4.72 8.76 19.24
C TYR A 196 -3.42 9.54 19.04
N ILE A 197 -3.16 10.52 19.91
CA ILE A 197 -1.96 11.33 19.91
C ILE A 197 -1.08 10.92 21.11
N GLU A 198 0.06 10.27 20.84
CA GLU A 198 0.92 9.70 21.89
C GLU A 198 1.39 10.75 22.90
N ASP A 199 1.92 11.88 22.44
CA ASP A 199 2.46 12.93 23.31
C ASP A 199 1.42 13.51 24.29
N ARG A 200 0.13 13.43 23.94
CA ARG A 200 -0.99 13.93 24.75
C ARG A 200 -1.72 12.83 25.48
N GLN A 201 -1.48 11.57 25.12
CA GLN A 201 -2.27 10.40 25.60
C GLN A 201 -3.78 10.62 25.44
N GLN A 202 -4.19 11.18 24.31
CA GLN A 202 -5.55 11.63 24.08
C GLN A 202 -6.14 11.02 22.83
N PHE A 203 -7.41 10.60 22.95
CA PHE A 203 -8.25 10.21 21.82
C PHE A 203 -9.06 11.39 21.29
N SER A 204 -9.20 11.44 19.96
CA SER A 204 -10.29 12.10 19.26
C SER A 204 -11.15 11.03 18.60
N TYR A 205 -12.48 11.19 18.69
CA TYR A 205 -13.41 10.21 18.14
C TYR A 205 -14.36 10.87 17.16
N PHE A 206 -14.48 10.24 16.00
CA PHE A 206 -15.33 10.66 14.90
C PHE A 206 -16.36 9.55 14.64
N PRO A 207 -17.56 9.62 15.27
CA PRO A 207 -18.58 8.60 15.10
C PRO A 207 -19.05 8.53 13.66
N ARG A 208 -19.26 7.32 13.17
CA ARG A 208 -19.83 7.03 11.85
C ARG A 208 -20.85 5.91 11.95
N THR A 209 -21.90 6.03 11.15
CA THR A 209 -22.96 5.03 11.01
C THR A 209 -23.27 4.87 9.52
N GLY A 210 -23.64 3.68 9.11
CA GLY A 210 -23.94 3.39 7.71
C GLY A 210 -22.77 2.77 6.97
N ASP A 211 -22.61 3.12 5.73
CA ASP A 211 -21.57 2.59 4.85
C ASP A 211 -20.23 3.28 5.13
N PHE A 212 -19.49 2.67 6.04
CA PHE A 212 -18.20 3.16 6.53
C PHE A 212 -17.16 2.06 6.36
N ASP A 213 -16.01 2.40 5.76
CA ASP A 213 -14.94 1.46 5.47
C ASP A 213 -13.79 1.58 6.49
N GLU A 214 -13.01 2.66 6.45
CA GLU A 214 -11.81 2.78 7.28
C GLU A 214 -11.40 4.23 7.59
N CYS A 215 -10.40 4.36 8.47
CA CYS A 215 -9.80 5.62 8.89
C CYS A 215 -8.31 5.63 8.63
N GLN A 216 -7.82 6.53 7.80
CA GLN A 216 -6.41 6.63 7.48
C GLN A 216 -5.83 7.98 7.96
N ILE A 217 -4.90 7.94 8.91
CA ILE A 217 -4.08 9.13 9.19
C ILE A 217 -3.06 9.31 8.07
N ASP A 218 -2.83 10.55 7.64
CA ASP A 218 -1.79 10.84 6.68
C ASP A 218 -0.38 10.74 7.30
N LYS A 219 0.64 10.68 6.47
CA LYS A 219 2.02 10.55 6.93
C LYS A 219 2.52 11.69 7.80
N SER A 220 1.91 12.88 7.71
CA SER A 220 2.22 14.02 8.56
C SER A 220 1.60 13.95 9.96
N GLY A 221 0.59 13.10 10.17
CA GLY A 221 -0.19 13.04 11.39
C GLY A 221 -1.17 14.20 11.59
N ARG A 222 -1.37 15.04 10.55
CA ARG A 222 -2.28 16.19 10.61
C ARG A 222 -3.66 15.91 10.07
N TRP A 223 -3.78 15.06 9.04
CA TRP A 223 -5.01 14.88 8.28
C TRP A 223 -5.55 13.48 8.46
N LEU A 224 -6.81 13.38 8.86
CA LEU A 224 -7.53 12.12 8.91
C LEU A 224 -8.42 12.00 7.68
N LEU A 225 -8.21 10.97 6.88
CA LEU A 225 -9.11 10.56 5.80
C LEU A 225 -10.07 9.51 6.37
N ILE A 226 -11.36 9.80 6.30
CA ILE A 226 -12.46 8.90 6.68
C ILE A 226 -13.08 8.41 5.38
N LYS A 227 -13.00 7.12 5.11
CA LYS A 227 -13.60 6.50 3.94
C LYS A 227 -15.00 6.04 4.28
N GLU A 228 -15.96 6.61 3.61
CA GLU A 228 -17.38 6.29 3.74
C GLU A 228 -18.05 6.45 2.37
N GLN A 229 -19.11 5.69 2.16
CA GLN A 229 -19.93 5.74 0.95
C GLN A 229 -19.11 5.65 -0.36
N VAL A 230 -18.08 4.82 -0.36
CA VAL A 230 -17.17 4.65 -1.50
C VAL A 230 -17.80 3.92 -2.70
N ASP A 231 -19.13 3.74 -2.68
CA ASP A 231 -19.90 3.13 -3.76
C ASP A 231 -20.13 4.07 -4.95
N GLY A 232 -19.81 5.36 -4.82
CA GLY A 232 -19.90 6.37 -5.87
C GLY A 232 -21.31 6.70 -6.32
N LEU A 233 -22.31 6.31 -5.57
CA LEU A 233 -23.71 6.46 -6.01
C LEU A 233 -24.31 7.82 -5.70
N GLN A 234 -24.02 8.44 -4.64
CA GLN A 234 -24.36 9.81 -4.25
C GLN A 234 -24.05 10.00 -2.75
N GLY A 235 -23.54 11.14 -2.41
CA GLY A 235 -23.29 11.52 -1.04
C GLY A 235 -21.82 11.86 -0.77
N ASP A 236 -21.49 11.93 0.47
CA ASP A 236 -20.17 12.33 0.93
C ASP A 236 -19.23 11.11 0.95
N ASP A 237 -18.59 10.82 -0.18
CA ASP A 237 -17.83 9.60 -0.36
C ASP A 237 -16.64 9.48 0.58
N ASN A 238 -15.90 10.56 0.78
CA ASN A 238 -14.77 10.58 1.70
C ASN A 238 -14.68 11.93 2.41
N VAL A 239 -14.41 11.91 3.68
CA VAL A 239 -14.23 13.12 4.50
C VAL A 239 -12.79 13.25 4.97
N VAL A 240 -12.21 14.43 4.76
CA VAL A 240 -10.90 14.79 5.28
C VAL A 240 -11.06 15.73 6.46
N VAL A 241 -10.43 15.40 7.59
CA VAL A 241 -10.44 16.21 8.80
C VAL A 241 -9.05 16.80 9.03
N ASP A 242 -8.94 18.11 9.10
CA ASP A 242 -7.75 18.77 9.62
C ASP A 242 -7.76 18.70 11.16
N LEU A 243 -6.92 17.86 11.74
CA LEU A 243 -6.85 17.66 13.19
C LEU A 243 -6.33 18.86 13.97
N GLN A 244 -5.71 19.85 13.30
CA GLN A 244 -5.27 21.09 13.95
C GLN A 244 -6.38 22.11 14.06
N THR A 245 -7.26 22.20 13.08
CA THR A 245 -8.33 23.20 13.04
C THR A 245 -9.72 22.62 13.31
N GLY A 246 -9.89 21.31 13.19
CA GLY A 246 -11.18 20.62 13.25
C GLY A 246 -12.04 20.79 11.99
N ILE A 247 -11.53 21.46 10.95
CA ILE A 247 -12.27 21.65 9.70
C ILE A 247 -12.39 20.31 8.97
N GLN A 248 -13.60 20.02 8.51
CA GLN A 248 -13.91 18.85 7.69
C GLN A 248 -14.21 19.29 6.26
N ARG A 249 -13.74 18.52 5.30
CA ARG A 249 -14.00 18.70 3.86
C ARG A 249 -14.35 17.38 3.23
N VAL A 250 -15.21 17.42 2.24
CA VAL A 250 -15.66 16.24 1.49
C VAL A 250 -14.94 16.22 0.14
N LEU A 251 -14.51 15.05 -0.32
CA LEU A 251 -14.10 14.86 -1.69
C LEU A 251 -15.32 15.08 -2.60
N LEU A 252 -15.13 15.76 -3.73
CA LEU A 252 -16.24 16.04 -4.62
C LEU A 252 -16.52 14.83 -5.50
N ASP A 253 -17.77 14.35 -5.51
CA ASP A 253 -18.26 13.22 -6.31
C ASP A 253 -17.93 13.31 -7.78
N GLU A 254 -17.97 14.51 -8.33
CA GLU A 254 -17.65 14.75 -9.74
C GLU A 254 -16.22 14.42 -10.14
N ASP A 255 -15.31 14.32 -9.14
CA ASP A 255 -13.92 13.91 -9.33
C ASP A 255 -13.71 12.43 -8.99
N GLY A 256 -14.74 11.74 -8.51
CA GLY A 256 -14.73 10.33 -8.15
C GLY A 256 -14.47 10.06 -6.67
N ALA A 257 -14.83 8.87 -6.24
CA ALA A 257 -14.57 8.41 -4.89
C ALA A 257 -13.14 7.94 -4.73
N GLY A 258 -12.49 8.30 -3.63
CA GLY A 258 -11.17 7.81 -3.28
C GLY A 258 -11.24 6.38 -2.72
N GLY A 259 -11.26 5.37 -3.58
CA GLY A 259 -11.27 3.95 -3.19
C GLY A 259 -9.93 3.46 -2.65
N HIS A 260 -9.32 2.45 -3.28
CA HIS A 260 -7.99 1.96 -2.89
C HIS A 260 -6.94 3.07 -3.02
N SER A 261 -6.35 3.45 -1.89
CA SER A 261 -5.52 4.65 -1.78
C SER A 261 -4.26 4.41 -0.95
N ASP A 262 -3.30 5.32 -1.04
CA ASP A 262 -2.24 5.50 -0.03
C ASP A 262 -1.99 7.01 0.15
N ASN A 263 -1.74 7.42 1.40
CA ASN A 263 -1.55 8.81 1.75
C ASN A 263 -0.09 9.26 1.62
N GLY A 264 0.09 10.52 1.23
CA GLY A 264 1.35 11.23 1.40
C GLY A 264 1.31 12.18 2.60
N TYR A 265 1.99 13.30 2.49
CA TYR A 265 2.00 14.37 3.49
C TYR A 265 1.01 15.48 3.08
N GLY A 266 -0.21 15.41 3.60
CA GLY A 266 -1.30 16.33 3.27
C GLY A 266 -2.00 16.07 1.95
N TYR A 267 -1.95 14.84 1.46
CA TYR A 267 -2.66 14.41 0.24
C TYR A 267 -2.89 12.89 0.25
N THR A 268 -3.81 12.44 -0.61
CA THR A 268 -3.99 11.03 -0.94
C THR A 268 -3.90 10.81 -2.44
N VAL A 269 -3.41 9.65 -2.85
CA VAL A 269 -3.55 9.14 -4.20
C VAL A 269 -4.41 7.89 -4.16
N ALA A 270 -5.46 7.86 -4.94
CA ALA A 270 -6.46 6.80 -4.89
C ALA A 270 -6.97 6.42 -6.27
N ALA A 271 -7.44 5.19 -6.40
CA ALA A 271 -8.23 4.76 -7.53
C ALA A 271 -9.62 5.40 -7.46
N ASP A 272 -10.08 5.92 -8.58
CA ASP A 272 -11.47 6.30 -8.80
C ASP A 272 -12.25 5.01 -9.10
N ASN A 273 -12.96 4.48 -8.11
CA ASN A 273 -13.58 3.18 -8.28
C ASN A 273 -14.84 3.21 -9.14
N TRP A 274 -15.59 4.33 -9.20
CA TRP A 274 -16.97 4.26 -9.60
C TRP A 274 -17.43 5.34 -10.61
N ASN A 275 -16.71 6.46 -10.73
CA ASN A 275 -17.18 7.61 -11.46
C ASN A 275 -16.60 7.76 -12.88
N ARG A 276 -16.43 8.98 -13.38
CA ARG A 276 -16.15 9.36 -14.77
C ARG A 276 -15.13 8.51 -15.52
N GLU A 277 -14.06 8.11 -14.82
CA GLU A 277 -13.01 7.26 -15.36
C GLU A 277 -12.73 6.16 -14.32
N PRO A 278 -13.59 5.14 -14.23
CA PRO A 278 -13.42 4.06 -13.28
C PRO A 278 -12.00 3.49 -13.34
N ASN A 279 -11.39 3.30 -12.17
CA ASN A 279 -10.03 2.79 -11.99
C ASN A 279 -8.91 3.73 -12.49
N ALA A 280 -9.20 4.96 -12.86
CA ALA A 280 -8.17 5.99 -12.99
C ALA A 280 -7.68 6.42 -11.61
N PHE A 281 -6.41 6.83 -11.53
CA PHE A 281 -5.85 7.34 -10.27
C PHE A 281 -5.90 8.85 -10.24
N ARG A 282 -6.31 9.37 -9.09
CA ARG A 282 -6.39 10.80 -8.81
C ARG A 282 -5.59 11.16 -7.57
N LEU A 283 -5.16 12.40 -7.52
CA LEU A 283 -4.48 13.03 -6.41
C LEU A 283 -5.41 14.09 -5.79
N TRP A 284 -5.72 13.96 -4.51
CA TRP A 284 -6.44 14.96 -3.71
C TRP A 284 -5.52 15.58 -2.67
N LYS A 285 -5.34 16.90 -2.73
CA LYS A 285 -4.55 17.65 -1.75
C LYS A 285 -5.46 18.17 -0.65
N PHE A 286 -5.25 17.71 0.56
CA PHE A 286 -6.17 17.93 1.69
C PHE A 286 -6.34 19.40 2.10
N GLY A 287 -5.38 20.28 1.76
CA GLY A 287 -5.46 21.71 1.99
C GLY A 287 -6.32 22.48 1.00
N ASP A 288 -6.70 21.87 -0.12
CA ASP A 288 -7.48 22.55 -1.17
C ASP A 288 -8.93 22.78 -0.74
N ASP A 289 -9.53 23.85 -1.26
CA ASP A 289 -10.93 24.19 -1.04
C ASP A 289 -11.50 24.85 -2.33
N PRO A 290 -12.37 24.18 -3.08
CA PRO A 290 -12.93 22.85 -2.86
C PRO A 290 -11.89 21.73 -3.05
N LEU A 291 -12.11 20.58 -2.37
CA LEU A 291 -11.23 19.43 -2.41
C LEU A 291 -11.43 18.63 -3.71
N ARG A 292 -10.60 18.94 -4.70
CA ARG A 292 -10.69 18.36 -6.05
C ARG A 292 -9.64 17.30 -6.33
N GLY A 293 -10.04 16.26 -7.07
CA GLY A 293 -9.16 15.19 -7.53
C GLY A 293 -8.55 15.49 -8.89
N SER A 294 -7.21 15.58 -8.95
CA SER A 294 -6.46 15.71 -10.20
C SER A 294 -6.10 14.36 -10.78
N LEU A 295 -6.44 14.10 -12.05
CA LEU A 295 -6.07 12.87 -12.73
C LEU A 295 -4.54 12.76 -12.84
N VAL A 296 -3.96 11.66 -12.35
CA VAL A 296 -2.51 11.38 -12.43
C VAL A 296 -2.17 10.17 -13.29
N TYR A 297 -3.06 9.17 -13.37
CA TYR A 297 -2.83 7.99 -14.20
C TYR A 297 -4.14 7.37 -14.69
N ARG A 298 -4.18 7.01 -15.98
CA ARG A 298 -5.34 6.34 -16.62
C ARG A 298 -5.10 4.84 -16.71
N GLY A 299 -5.17 4.16 -15.60
CA GLY A 299 -4.98 2.71 -15.54
C GLY A 299 -6.26 1.89 -15.63
N THR A 300 -7.25 2.32 -16.43
CA THR A 300 -8.61 1.75 -16.42
C THR A 300 -8.67 0.24 -16.65
N SER A 301 -7.73 -0.32 -17.41
CA SER A 301 -7.65 -1.77 -17.65
C SER A 301 -6.90 -2.54 -16.58
N TRP A 302 -6.27 -1.84 -15.65
CA TRP A 302 -5.37 -2.42 -14.65
C TRP A 302 -6.12 -3.14 -13.52
N PHE A 303 -7.41 -2.82 -13.33
CA PHE A 303 -8.21 -3.23 -12.19
C PHE A 303 -9.46 -4.06 -12.53
N VAL A 304 -9.58 -4.57 -13.76
CA VAL A 304 -10.87 -5.11 -14.21
C VAL A 304 -11.32 -6.34 -13.42
N ASP A 305 -10.43 -7.27 -13.10
CA ASP A 305 -10.81 -8.53 -12.46
C ASP A 305 -10.25 -8.69 -11.04
N ALA A 306 -9.13 -8.05 -10.73
CA ALA A 306 -8.57 -8.04 -9.38
C ALA A 306 -8.16 -6.61 -9.02
N PRO A 307 -8.65 -6.06 -7.91
CA PRO A 307 -8.37 -4.69 -7.52
C PRO A 307 -6.88 -4.44 -7.49
N GLY A 308 -6.41 -3.52 -8.33
CA GLY A 308 -5.05 -3.04 -8.24
C GLY A 308 -4.94 -2.08 -7.08
N HIS A 309 -3.80 -2.11 -6.45
CA HIS A 309 -3.50 -1.26 -5.31
C HIS A 309 -2.26 -0.44 -5.63
N VAL A 310 -2.22 0.79 -5.12
CA VAL A 310 -1.04 1.64 -5.19
C VAL A 310 -0.45 1.82 -3.81
N SER A 311 0.87 1.87 -3.74
CA SER A 311 1.62 2.15 -2.52
C SER A 311 2.47 3.39 -2.68
N HIS A 312 2.48 4.20 -1.66
CA HIS A 312 3.24 5.45 -1.56
C HIS A 312 4.12 5.49 -0.30
N ALA A 313 4.61 4.34 0.16
CA ALA A 313 5.48 4.28 1.34
C ALA A 313 6.76 5.12 1.20
N ASN A 314 7.15 5.46 -0.03
CA ASN A 314 8.29 6.32 -0.37
C ASN A 314 7.96 7.83 -0.36
N ALA A 315 6.81 8.24 0.15
CA ALA A 315 6.48 9.66 0.26
C ALA A 315 7.52 10.42 1.08
N ARG A 316 7.87 11.62 0.63
CA ARG A 316 8.92 12.42 1.25
C ARG A 316 8.33 13.68 1.89
N PRO A 317 8.62 13.93 3.17
CA PRO A 317 8.17 15.15 3.83
C PRO A 317 8.77 16.39 3.13
N GLY A 318 7.95 17.41 2.97
CA GLY A 318 8.36 18.70 2.37
C GLY A 318 8.56 18.70 0.85
N ALA A 319 8.46 17.56 0.18
CA ALA A 319 8.48 17.51 -1.28
C ALA A 319 7.06 17.68 -1.83
N PRO A 320 6.86 18.49 -2.90
CA PRO A 320 5.57 18.55 -3.59
C PRO A 320 5.12 17.15 -4.06
N ALA A 321 3.81 16.89 -3.99
CA ALA A 321 3.26 15.62 -4.45
C ALA A 321 3.63 15.32 -5.92
N GLU A 322 3.60 16.35 -6.77
CA GLU A 322 3.90 16.24 -8.19
C GLU A 322 5.36 15.83 -8.51
N GLU A 323 6.27 16.00 -7.57
CA GLU A 323 7.66 15.54 -7.70
C GLU A 323 7.86 14.08 -7.29
N GLN A 324 6.79 13.42 -6.86
CA GLN A 324 6.83 12.08 -6.31
C GLN A 324 6.19 11.05 -7.27
N TYR A 325 6.25 9.80 -6.90
CA TYR A 325 5.66 8.69 -7.64
C TYR A 325 5.14 7.63 -6.69
N VAL A 326 4.22 6.83 -7.19
CA VAL A 326 3.69 5.64 -6.52
C VAL A 326 3.93 4.41 -7.39
N CYS A 327 3.90 3.25 -6.80
CA CYS A 327 3.92 1.99 -7.54
C CYS A 327 2.75 1.11 -7.09
N GLY A 328 2.34 0.22 -7.98
CA GLY A 328 1.31 -0.75 -7.65
C GLY A 328 1.28 -1.91 -8.63
N ALA A 329 0.40 -2.85 -8.39
CA ALA A 329 0.22 -4.04 -9.19
C ALA A 329 -1.26 -4.37 -9.34
N GLY A 330 -1.63 -4.92 -10.48
CA GLY A 330 -2.98 -5.41 -10.75
C GLY A 330 -2.92 -6.70 -11.55
N ALA A 331 -3.97 -7.51 -11.49
CA ALA A 331 -4.12 -8.70 -12.32
C ALA A 331 -5.45 -8.65 -13.07
N ASN A 332 -5.44 -9.14 -14.30
CA ASN A 332 -6.61 -9.16 -15.16
C ASN A 332 -6.58 -10.44 -16.01
N ALA A 333 -7.69 -11.18 -16.07
CA ALA A 333 -7.79 -12.39 -16.88
C ALA A 333 -7.74 -12.07 -18.38
N ALA A 334 -8.15 -10.87 -18.78
CA ALA A 334 -8.07 -10.41 -20.16
C ALA A 334 -6.74 -9.74 -20.45
N ALA A 335 -6.23 -9.89 -21.67
CA ALA A 335 -5.09 -9.09 -22.13
C ALA A 335 -5.56 -7.65 -22.36
N ALA A 336 -5.11 -6.74 -21.52
CA ALA A 336 -5.47 -5.34 -21.55
C ALA A 336 -4.24 -4.46 -21.27
N SER A 337 -4.37 -3.16 -21.50
CA SER A 337 -3.27 -2.20 -21.32
C SER A 337 -2.77 -2.23 -19.87
N ARG A 338 -1.48 -2.50 -19.71
CA ARG A 338 -0.79 -2.57 -18.41
C ARG A 338 -1.36 -3.60 -17.43
N ALA A 339 -2.35 -4.38 -17.82
CA ALA A 339 -2.82 -5.49 -17.01
C ALA A 339 -1.67 -6.47 -16.74
N ASN A 340 -1.68 -7.09 -15.56
CA ASN A 340 -0.68 -8.08 -15.14
C ASN A 340 0.76 -7.56 -15.01
N GLU A 341 0.92 -6.26 -14.74
CA GLU A 341 2.22 -5.62 -14.58
C GLU A 341 2.32 -4.84 -13.26
N VAL A 342 3.54 -4.80 -12.70
CA VAL A 342 3.92 -3.83 -11.66
C VAL A 342 4.29 -2.54 -12.37
N VAL A 343 3.60 -1.46 -12.01
CA VAL A 343 3.73 -0.15 -12.66
C VAL A 343 3.99 0.92 -11.62
N CYS A 344 4.94 1.81 -11.91
CA CYS A 344 5.14 3.04 -11.16
C CYS A 344 4.75 4.23 -12.04
N PHE A 345 4.10 5.23 -11.47
CA PHE A 345 3.71 6.44 -12.20
C PHE A 345 3.90 7.69 -11.36
N ARG A 346 4.13 8.82 -12.03
CA ARG A 346 4.31 10.11 -11.39
C ARG A 346 2.98 10.72 -10.99
N LEU A 347 3.03 11.57 -9.95
CA LEU A 347 1.86 12.29 -9.44
C LEU A 347 1.68 13.68 -10.05
N ASP A 348 2.40 13.99 -11.13
CA ASP A 348 2.37 15.29 -11.82
C ASP A 348 1.34 15.36 -12.96
N GLY A 349 0.56 14.31 -13.16
CA GLY A 349 -0.43 14.25 -14.24
C GLY A 349 0.18 14.10 -15.65
N SER A 350 1.50 13.89 -15.78
CA SER A 350 2.18 13.70 -17.07
C SER A 350 1.79 12.40 -17.77
N GLY A 351 1.24 11.43 -17.03
CA GLY A 351 1.01 10.07 -17.53
C GLY A 351 2.29 9.24 -17.73
N HIS A 352 3.44 9.75 -17.28
CA HIS A 352 4.68 9.01 -17.34
C HIS A 352 4.67 7.80 -16.43
N VAL A 353 4.94 6.62 -16.99
CA VAL A 353 4.96 5.35 -16.28
C VAL A 353 6.27 4.62 -16.46
N LEU A 354 6.67 3.88 -15.45
CA LEU A 354 7.75 2.90 -15.48
C LEU A 354 7.14 1.51 -15.28
N VAL A 355 7.20 0.66 -16.28
CA VAL A 355 6.76 -0.72 -16.19
C VAL A 355 7.90 -1.57 -15.67
N VAL A 356 7.71 -2.15 -14.49
CA VAL A 356 8.80 -2.73 -13.70
C VAL A 356 8.90 -4.24 -13.90
N ALA A 357 7.79 -4.97 -13.78
CA ALA A 357 7.79 -6.43 -13.82
C ALA A 357 6.40 -6.98 -14.21
N PRO A 358 6.31 -8.22 -14.72
CA PRO A 358 5.05 -8.92 -14.78
C PRO A 358 4.66 -9.39 -13.38
N VAL A 359 3.37 -9.37 -13.02
CA VAL A 359 2.90 -9.87 -11.71
C VAL A 359 2.92 -11.39 -11.61
N MET A 360 2.95 -12.11 -12.74
CA MET A 360 2.96 -13.57 -12.83
C MET A 360 1.71 -14.24 -12.22
N THR A 361 0.61 -13.51 -12.09
CA THR A 361 -0.64 -14.03 -11.54
C THR A 361 -1.57 -14.48 -12.66
N ASP A 362 -2.16 -15.65 -12.48
CA ASP A 362 -3.24 -16.18 -13.32
C ASP A 362 -4.50 -16.35 -12.44
N LEU A 363 -5.47 -15.46 -12.62
CA LEU A 363 -6.71 -15.48 -11.86
C LEU A 363 -7.56 -16.73 -12.16
N GLN A 364 -7.37 -17.36 -13.32
CA GLN A 364 -8.09 -18.57 -13.73
C GLN A 364 -7.46 -19.87 -13.22
N ALA A 365 -6.23 -19.81 -12.67
CA ALA A 365 -5.59 -20.99 -12.12
C ALA A 365 -6.33 -21.49 -10.87
N ALA A 366 -6.44 -22.81 -10.76
CA ALA A 366 -7.03 -23.44 -9.58
C ALA A 366 -6.14 -23.23 -8.34
N GLY A 367 -6.75 -22.99 -7.17
CA GLY A 367 -6.05 -22.77 -5.91
C GLY A 367 -5.67 -21.31 -5.66
N GLY A 368 -5.02 -21.06 -4.54
CA GLY A 368 -4.69 -19.68 -4.12
C GLY A 368 -5.89 -18.87 -3.60
N GLY A 369 -7.00 -19.55 -3.27
CA GLY A 369 -8.23 -18.88 -2.81
C GLY A 369 -9.12 -18.37 -3.95
N ASP A 370 -9.95 -17.39 -3.65
CA ASP A 370 -10.75 -16.63 -4.61
C ASP A 370 -9.90 -15.63 -5.41
N ASP A 371 -10.50 -14.92 -6.34
CA ASP A 371 -9.78 -13.98 -7.19
C ASP A 371 -9.17 -12.84 -6.40
N TYR A 372 -9.83 -12.42 -5.31
CA TYR A 372 -9.31 -11.40 -4.42
C TYR A 372 -8.03 -11.85 -3.69
N SER A 373 -8.02 -13.10 -3.18
CA SER A 373 -6.83 -13.68 -2.53
C SER A 373 -5.65 -13.84 -3.49
N LYS A 374 -5.91 -13.99 -4.79
CA LYS A 374 -4.88 -14.03 -5.84
C LYS A 374 -4.40 -12.66 -6.29
N ALA A 375 -5.11 -11.59 -5.92
CA ALA A 375 -4.71 -10.24 -6.29
C ALA A 375 -3.27 -9.96 -5.82
N PRO A 376 -2.42 -9.40 -6.68
CA PRO A 376 -1.01 -9.22 -6.35
C PRO A 376 -0.79 -8.26 -5.18
N MET A 377 -1.73 -7.32 -4.95
CA MET A 377 -1.61 -6.26 -3.94
C MET A 377 -0.21 -5.65 -3.95
N GLY A 378 0.42 -5.50 -2.81
CA GLY A 378 1.82 -5.15 -2.74
C GLY A 378 2.10 -3.81 -2.13
N ASN A 379 3.31 -3.67 -1.61
CA ASN A 379 3.77 -2.40 -1.06
C ASN A 379 5.14 -2.01 -1.58
N LEU A 380 5.30 -0.70 -1.70
CA LEU A 380 6.56 -0.04 -1.95
C LEU A 380 7.31 0.07 -0.62
N ASP A 381 8.62 -0.08 -0.63
CA ASP A 381 9.45 0.23 0.54
C ASP A 381 9.63 1.74 0.73
N VAL A 382 10.09 2.15 1.90
CA VAL A 382 10.27 3.58 2.24
C VAL A 382 11.30 4.30 1.35
N THR A 383 12.18 3.58 0.65
CA THR A 383 13.15 4.18 -0.27
C THR A 383 12.63 4.29 -1.70
N GLY A 384 11.52 3.63 -2.01
CA GLY A 384 10.98 3.52 -3.37
C GLY A 384 11.80 2.63 -4.30
N GLN A 385 12.75 1.86 -3.78
CA GLN A 385 13.65 1.03 -4.59
C GLN A 385 13.21 -0.44 -4.67
N TYR A 386 12.25 -0.84 -3.87
CA TYR A 386 11.76 -2.21 -3.80
C TYR A 386 10.24 -2.23 -3.74
N PHE A 387 9.66 -3.14 -4.52
CA PHE A 387 8.22 -3.42 -4.46
C PHE A 387 8.00 -4.91 -4.14
N ILE A 388 7.23 -5.19 -3.09
CA ILE A 388 6.85 -6.54 -2.68
C ILE A 388 5.42 -6.84 -3.14
N TRP A 389 5.18 -8.05 -3.66
CA TRP A 389 3.83 -8.52 -4.00
C TRP A 389 3.74 -10.05 -3.86
N THR A 390 2.52 -10.58 -3.94
CA THR A 390 2.26 -12.02 -4.03
C THR A 390 1.79 -12.42 -5.43
N SER A 391 2.08 -13.63 -5.82
CA SER A 391 1.67 -14.22 -7.10
C SER A 391 1.45 -15.71 -6.97
N ASN A 392 0.46 -16.23 -7.68
CA ASN A 392 0.26 -17.68 -7.80
C ASN A 392 1.10 -18.34 -8.91
N MET A 393 1.90 -17.56 -9.63
CA MET A 393 2.84 -18.07 -10.65
C MET A 393 2.15 -18.92 -11.74
N GLY A 394 0.87 -18.66 -12.02
CA GLY A 394 0.05 -19.48 -12.90
C GLY A 394 -0.24 -20.89 -12.36
N GLY A 395 -0.23 -21.07 -11.05
CA GLY A 395 -0.45 -22.36 -10.36
C GLY A 395 -1.31 -22.23 -9.11
N PRO A 396 -1.43 -23.31 -8.33
CA PRO A 396 -2.37 -23.37 -7.20
C PRO A 396 -1.81 -22.79 -5.90
N ARG A 397 -0.64 -22.17 -5.89
CA ARG A 397 0.04 -21.74 -4.68
C ARG A 397 0.56 -20.30 -4.81
N LEU A 398 0.35 -19.51 -3.77
CA LEU A 398 0.95 -18.18 -3.67
C LEU A 398 2.40 -18.25 -3.17
N ASP A 399 3.24 -17.36 -3.72
CA ASP A 399 4.54 -16.99 -3.18
C ASP A 399 4.70 -15.49 -3.16
N ALA A 400 5.60 -15.00 -2.31
CA ALA A 400 5.94 -13.60 -2.23
C ALA A 400 7.22 -13.29 -3.01
N PHE A 401 7.25 -12.11 -3.62
CA PHE A 401 8.32 -11.62 -4.47
C PHE A 401 8.70 -10.19 -4.13
N ILE A 402 9.96 -9.84 -4.38
CA ILE A 402 10.43 -8.45 -4.42
C ILE A 402 10.97 -8.18 -5.83
N VAL A 403 10.76 -6.98 -6.35
CA VAL A 403 11.46 -6.46 -7.53
C VAL A 403 12.22 -5.19 -7.16
N LYS A 404 13.43 -5.05 -7.70
CA LYS A 404 14.22 -3.82 -7.60
C LYS A 404 13.71 -2.81 -8.63
N ILE A 405 13.29 -1.65 -8.15
CA ILE A 405 12.74 -0.58 -8.99
C ILE A 405 13.89 0.35 -9.43
N PRO A 406 14.14 0.47 -10.73
CA PRO A 406 15.11 1.44 -11.24
C PRO A 406 14.46 2.84 -11.33
N ALA A 407 14.13 3.43 -10.19
CA ALA A 407 13.38 4.69 -10.10
C ALA A 407 14.03 5.85 -10.89
N GLN A 408 15.35 5.83 -11.10
CA GLN A 408 16.05 6.80 -11.91
C GLN A 408 15.62 6.80 -13.40
N LEU A 409 14.95 5.75 -13.85
CA LEU A 409 14.41 5.66 -15.22
C LEU A 409 13.01 6.26 -15.34
N LEU A 410 12.35 6.55 -14.23
CA LEU A 410 11.08 7.28 -14.26
C LEU A 410 11.41 8.74 -14.65
N PRO A 411 10.85 9.27 -15.76
CA PRO A 411 11.17 10.61 -16.20
C PRO A 411 10.98 11.64 -15.08
N MET A 412 11.91 12.59 -14.97
CA MET A 412 11.78 13.70 -14.01
C MET A 412 10.59 14.59 -14.39
N ALA A 413 9.92 15.14 -13.38
CA ALA A 413 8.90 16.15 -13.63
C ALA A 413 9.52 17.33 -14.39
N VAL A 414 8.93 17.68 -15.52
CA VAL A 414 9.36 18.86 -16.30
C VAL A 414 8.74 20.08 -15.61
N HIS A 415 9.50 20.77 -14.78
CA HIS A 415 9.07 22.08 -14.33
C HIS A 415 8.93 23.02 -15.52
N PRO A 416 7.79 23.64 -15.78
CA PRO A 416 7.73 24.72 -16.75
C PRO A 416 8.68 25.83 -16.25
N THR A 417 9.80 25.99 -16.93
CA THR A 417 10.70 27.11 -16.66
C THR A 417 9.87 28.38 -16.71
N ALA A 418 9.80 29.10 -15.59
CA ALA A 418 9.15 30.40 -15.54
C ALA A 418 9.71 31.22 -16.72
N ARG A 419 8.84 31.54 -17.69
CA ARG A 419 9.21 32.46 -18.77
C ARG A 419 9.64 33.74 -18.09
N VAL A 420 10.94 34.00 -18.07
CA VAL A 420 11.47 35.32 -17.74
C VAL A 420 10.87 36.25 -18.80
N MET A 421 9.84 36.98 -18.41
CA MET A 421 9.35 38.10 -19.22
C MET A 421 10.47 39.12 -19.24
N HIS A 422 11.22 39.18 -20.31
CA HIS A 422 12.07 40.31 -20.59
C HIS A 422 11.19 41.55 -20.70
N ALA A 423 11.22 42.34 -19.67
CA ALA A 423 10.67 43.71 -19.75
C ALA A 423 11.44 44.44 -20.87
N GLY A 424 10.73 44.76 -21.92
CA GLY A 424 11.29 45.56 -23.01
C GLY A 424 11.72 46.91 -22.50
N PRO A 425 12.71 47.59 -23.13
CA PRO A 425 13.24 48.87 -22.69
C PRO A 425 12.12 49.94 -22.72
N PRO A 426 12.13 50.90 -21.77
CA PRO A 426 11.13 51.94 -21.73
C PRO A 426 11.23 52.81 -23.00
N ARG A 427 10.11 52.94 -23.70
CA ARG A 427 9.99 53.87 -24.83
C ARG A 427 10.12 55.31 -24.31
N GLY A 428 11.23 55.98 -24.70
CA GLY A 428 11.43 57.37 -24.45
C GLY A 428 10.29 58.19 -25.08
N ARG A 429 9.70 59.10 -24.32
CA ARG A 429 8.82 60.16 -24.84
C ARG A 429 9.71 61.31 -25.34
N SER A 430 9.60 61.60 -26.63
CA SER A 430 9.97 62.90 -27.19
C SER A 430 8.84 63.89 -27.04
#